data_23d7999140549ab8ed979979bd45d897
#
_entry.id   23d7999140549ab8ed979979bd45d897
#
_cell.length_a   1.000
_cell.length_b   1.000
_cell.length_c   1.000
_cell.angle_alpha   90.00
_cell.angle_beta   90.00
_cell.angle_gamma   90.00
#
_symmetry.space_group_name_H-M   'P 1'
#
loop_
_entity.id
_entity.type
_entity.pdbx_description
1 polymer ?
#
loop_
_entity_poly.entity_id
_entity_poly.type
_entity_poly.pdbx_seq_one_letter_code
_entity_poly.pdbx_strand_id
1 'polypeptide(L)'
;MKKLWCVLLLGVFSNVRSQGNKMDFEKYDPVSTLVVPEHKTTKAKFPFIDVHNHQFGMPTQDINSLLKEMDGLNMGIMVNLSGRSYRSVGGQFGLQDNAYLESAIKQVKASTPNRIVQFTNVEFIGVGNPGWTEKALKELEADVKSGANGLKVYKNLGFSFKDSKGKILRIDDPRLDPIWAKCGELKIPVLIHTADPKPFWDEVDDKNERWLEIVTHPDRKRSNTDPAPWADLIQQQHNIIRKHPNTVFIAAHFGWYANDLKKLGSLLDSFPNMNVEFGAVIAELGRQPKMAKNFFEKYQDRILFGKDSWVPDEYATYFRVLETDDEYFPYHKKYHAFWRMYGMGLSDTVLKKIYYRNALRIIPNLDKTLFPE
;
A
#
# COMPACT_ATOMS: atom_id res chain seq x y z
N MET A 1 30.43 61.20 -66.27
CA MET A 1 30.53 59.80 -65.85
C MET A 1 30.61 59.74 -64.37
N LYS A 2 29.48 59.42 -63.69
CA LYS A 2 29.39 59.26 -62.23
C LYS A 2 29.56 57.82 -61.91
N LYS A 3 30.56 57.42 -61.14
CA LYS A 3 30.78 56.08 -60.66
C LYS A 3 29.95 55.88 -59.36
N LEU A 4 28.99 54.92 -59.40
CA LEU A 4 28.21 54.49 -58.24
C LEU A 4 29.03 53.41 -57.54
N TRP A 5 29.32 53.64 -56.28
CA TRP A 5 29.92 52.66 -55.40
C TRP A 5 28.79 51.96 -54.62
N CYS A 6 28.55 50.69 -54.92
CA CYS A 6 27.70 49.85 -54.08
C CYS A 6 28.53 49.30 -52.89
N VAL A 7 28.18 49.70 -51.70
CA VAL A 7 28.72 49.14 -50.47
C VAL A 7 27.88 47.93 -50.13
N LEU A 8 28.44 46.73 -50.24
CA LEU A 8 27.85 45.47 -49.77
C LEU A 8 28.05 45.40 -48.25
N LEU A 9 26.96 45.61 -47.47
CA LEU A 9 26.96 45.27 -46.06
C LEU A 9 26.79 43.75 -45.90
N LEU A 10 27.89 43.04 -45.60
CA LEU A 10 27.87 41.67 -45.12
C LEU A 10 27.38 41.66 -43.65
N GLY A 11 26.10 41.38 -43.47
CA GLY A 11 25.54 41.12 -42.14
C GLY A 11 26.10 39.81 -41.58
N VAL A 12 26.99 39.90 -40.60
CA VAL A 12 27.43 38.74 -39.81
C VAL A 12 26.29 38.36 -38.87
N PHE A 13 25.46 37.39 -39.27
CA PHE A 13 24.55 36.71 -38.35
C PHE A 13 25.38 35.87 -37.40
N SER A 14 25.77 36.42 -36.24
CA SER A 14 26.23 35.63 -35.13
C SER A 14 25.08 34.81 -34.62
N ASN A 15 25.06 33.53 -34.94
CA ASN A 15 24.23 32.54 -34.25
C ASN A 15 24.65 32.49 -32.76
N VAL A 16 24.07 33.30 -31.92
CA VAL A 16 24.13 33.13 -30.49
C VAL A 16 23.33 31.86 -30.19
N ARG A 17 23.99 30.69 -30.29
CA ARG A 17 23.49 29.49 -29.65
C ARG A 17 23.59 29.74 -28.18
N SER A 18 22.46 30.00 -27.53
CA SER A 18 22.33 29.86 -26.11
C SER A 18 22.74 28.41 -25.76
N GLN A 19 23.98 28.26 -25.30
CA GLN A 19 24.38 27.05 -24.57
C GLN A 19 23.72 27.13 -23.18
N GLY A 20 22.40 27.08 -23.14
CA GLY A 20 21.70 26.78 -21.91
C GLY A 20 22.19 25.43 -21.41
N ASN A 21 22.68 25.37 -20.19
CA ASN A 21 23.00 24.12 -19.54
C ASN A 21 21.81 23.20 -19.74
N LYS A 22 21.96 22.14 -20.57
CA LYS A 22 20.91 21.16 -20.72
C LYS A 22 20.75 20.46 -19.37
N MET A 23 19.67 20.77 -18.69
CA MET A 23 19.29 20.06 -17.48
C MET A 23 18.55 18.79 -17.90
N ASP A 24 18.96 17.68 -17.32
CA ASP A 24 18.23 16.43 -17.42
C ASP A 24 16.86 16.60 -16.71
N PHE A 25 15.76 16.44 -17.43
CA PHE A 25 14.43 16.70 -16.85
C PHE A 25 14.10 15.73 -15.70
N GLU A 26 14.70 14.55 -15.67
CA GLU A 26 14.58 13.59 -14.57
C GLU A 26 15.11 14.13 -13.24
N LYS A 27 15.96 15.17 -13.30
CA LYS A 27 16.55 15.86 -12.13
C LYS A 27 15.90 17.21 -11.87
N TYR A 28 14.95 17.63 -12.71
CA TYR A 28 14.30 18.92 -12.58
C TYR A 28 13.32 18.95 -11.43
N ASP A 29 13.80 19.32 -10.25
CA ASP A 29 13.03 19.46 -9.01
C ASP A 29 13.32 20.85 -8.39
N PRO A 30 12.77 21.93 -8.96
CA PRO A 30 13.03 23.28 -8.48
C PRO A 30 12.49 23.50 -7.07
N VAL A 31 13.26 24.21 -6.27
CA VAL A 31 12.79 24.66 -4.95
C VAL A 31 11.65 25.65 -5.14
N SER A 32 10.55 25.45 -4.41
CA SER A 32 9.42 26.36 -4.43
C SER A 32 9.82 27.72 -3.83
N THR A 33 9.36 28.79 -4.46
CA THR A 33 9.47 30.18 -3.93
C THR A 33 8.20 30.60 -3.18
N LEU A 34 7.22 29.72 -3.04
CA LEU A 34 6.00 30.01 -2.29
C LEU A 34 6.31 30.17 -0.80
N VAL A 35 5.72 31.19 -0.20
CA VAL A 35 5.74 31.43 1.25
C VAL A 35 4.40 30.99 1.81
N VAL A 36 4.33 29.76 2.28
CA VAL A 36 3.12 29.12 2.81
C VAL A 36 3.40 28.56 4.21
N PRO A 37 2.37 28.36 5.05
CA PRO A 37 2.54 27.68 6.32
C PRO A 37 3.19 26.30 6.15
N GLU A 38 4.06 25.95 7.09
CA GLU A 38 4.71 24.64 7.11
C GLU A 38 4.61 24.01 8.50
N HIS A 39 3.91 22.89 8.61
CA HIS A 39 3.83 22.09 9.81
C HIS A 39 4.73 20.85 9.70
N LYS A 40 5.77 20.81 10.54
CA LYS A 40 6.69 19.65 10.61
C LYS A 40 6.09 18.58 11.52
N THR A 41 5.22 17.75 10.96
CA THR A 41 4.56 16.67 11.69
C THR A 41 5.42 15.41 11.64
N THR A 42 6.28 15.18 12.61
CA THR A 42 7.10 13.96 12.72
C THR A 42 6.41 12.85 13.52
N LYS A 43 5.32 13.18 14.20
CA LYS A 43 4.59 12.30 15.10
C LYS A 43 3.08 12.50 14.90
N ALA A 44 2.32 11.40 14.86
CA ALA A 44 0.87 11.45 14.72
C ALA A 44 0.20 12.17 15.91
N LYS A 45 -0.82 12.96 15.62
CA LYS A 45 -1.62 13.69 16.63
C LYS A 45 -2.27 12.78 17.67
N PHE A 46 -2.73 11.62 17.25
CA PHE A 46 -3.30 10.57 18.10
C PHE A 46 -2.51 9.27 17.95
N PRO A 47 -2.51 8.39 18.97
CA PRO A 47 -1.98 7.05 18.78
C PRO A 47 -2.66 6.36 17.60
N PHE A 48 -1.89 5.61 16.81
CA PHE A 48 -2.45 4.94 15.62
C PHE A 48 -2.05 3.47 15.52
N ILE A 49 -2.80 2.73 14.72
CA ILE A 49 -2.55 1.35 14.35
C ILE A 49 -2.16 1.34 12.87
N ASP A 50 -0.93 0.93 12.56
CA ASP A 50 -0.54 0.65 11.18
C ASP A 50 -0.96 -0.78 10.83
N VAL A 51 -2.01 -0.91 10.00
CA VAL A 51 -2.54 -2.22 9.62
C VAL A 51 -1.80 -2.85 8.44
N HIS A 52 -0.85 -2.13 7.81
CA HIS A 52 -0.09 -2.64 6.67
C HIS A 52 1.41 -2.40 6.87
N ASN A 53 2.06 -3.35 7.51
CA ASN A 53 3.50 -3.33 7.72
C ASN A 53 4.13 -4.71 7.47
N HIS A 54 5.40 -4.73 7.12
CA HIS A 54 6.14 -5.94 6.79
C HIS A 54 7.42 -6.05 7.61
N GLN A 55 7.46 -6.99 8.56
CA GLN A 55 8.61 -7.31 9.40
C GLN A 55 8.97 -8.79 9.15
N PHE A 56 9.84 -9.03 8.16
CA PHE A 56 10.15 -10.40 7.70
C PHE A 56 11.05 -11.18 8.66
N GLY A 57 11.80 -10.51 9.50
CA GLY A 57 12.75 -11.12 10.45
C GLY A 57 12.23 -11.25 11.88
N MET A 58 10.93 -11.20 12.12
CA MET A 58 10.32 -11.07 13.44
C MET A 58 10.84 -12.01 14.53
N PRO A 59 11.10 -13.32 14.29
CA PRO A 59 11.61 -14.22 15.34
C PRO A 59 12.96 -13.82 15.92
N THR A 60 13.76 -13.04 15.21
CA THR A 60 15.13 -12.64 15.63
C THR A 60 15.33 -11.13 15.63
N GLN A 61 14.27 -10.36 15.41
CA GLN A 61 14.33 -8.90 15.32
C GLN A 61 14.57 -8.28 16.70
N ASP A 62 15.32 -7.17 16.74
CA ASP A 62 15.42 -6.34 17.94
C ASP A 62 14.10 -5.57 18.16
N ILE A 63 13.22 -6.16 18.97
CA ILE A 63 11.91 -5.60 19.30
C ILE A 63 12.03 -4.28 20.06
N ASN A 64 13.04 -4.10 20.91
CA ASN A 64 13.21 -2.88 21.68
C ASN A 64 13.56 -1.69 20.78
N SER A 65 14.43 -1.90 19.80
CA SER A 65 14.72 -0.88 18.78
C SER A 65 13.46 -0.52 17.97
N LEU A 66 12.70 -1.51 17.53
CA LEU A 66 11.47 -1.30 16.80
C LEU A 66 10.43 -0.52 17.62
N LEU A 67 10.25 -0.86 18.90
CA LEU A 67 9.33 -0.15 19.79
C LEU A 67 9.73 1.31 19.99
N LYS A 68 11.02 1.60 20.11
CA LYS A 68 11.51 2.98 20.23
C LYS A 68 11.16 3.82 19.00
N GLU A 69 11.29 3.25 17.80
CA GLU A 69 10.89 3.90 16.55
C GLU A 69 9.37 4.09 16.50
N MET A 70 8.57 3.07 16.88
CA MET A 70 7.11 3.18 16.97
C MET A 70 6.67 4.28 17.94
N ASP A 71 7.31 4.38 19.11
CA ASP A 71 7.01 5.43 20.10
C ASP A 71 7.33 6.82 19.57
N GLY A 72 8.42 6.95 18.80
CA GLY A 72 8.77 8.20 18.10
C GLY A 72 7.67 8.68 17.16
N LEU A 73 6.94 7.76 16.55
CA LEU A 73 5.83 8.05 15.63
C LEU A 73 4.46 8.22 16.33
N ASN A 74 4.34 7.88 17.62
CA ASN A 74 3.06 7.69 18.33
C ASN A 74 2.27 6.45 17.82
N MET A 75 2.95 5.44 17.31
CA MET A 75 2.31 4.21 16.87
C MET A 75 1.95 3.34 18.08
N GLY A 76 0.68 3.12 18.33
CA GLY A 76 0.20 2.26 19.39
C GLY A 76 0.40 0.78 19.07
N ILE A 77 -0.02 0.35 17.88
CA ILE A 77 0.07 -1.04 17.42
C ILE A 77 0.57 -1.10 15.98
N MET A 78 1.45 -2.05 15.71
CA MET A 78 1.85 -2.47 14.36
C MET A 78 1.24 -3.82 14.03
N VAL A 79 0.61 -3.93 12.86
CA VAL A 79 0.18 -5.21 12.30
C VAL A 79 1.25 -5.70 11.32
N ASN A 80 2.01 -6.72 11.71
CA ASN A 80 2.94 -7.36 10.81
C ASN A 80 2.21 -8.34 9.89
N LEU A 81 2.18 -8.05 8.60
CA LEU A 81 1.53 -8.86 7.57
C LEU A 81 2.41 -10.02 7.07
N SER A 82 3.64 -10.09 7.53
CA SER A 82 4.63 -11.10 7.12
C SER A 82 4.86 -12.15 8.21
N GLY A 83 3.79 -12.59 8.89
CA GLY A 83 3.90 -13.51 10.02
C GLY A 83 4.58 -14.82 9.69
N ARG A 84 4.32 -15.40 8.52
CA ARG A 84 5.04 -16.59 8.02
C ARG A 84 6.25 -16.26 7.18
N SER A 85 6.63 -14.97 7.05
CA SER A 85 7.74 -14.52 6.22
C SER A 85 7.71 -15.17 4.81
N TYR A 86 8.83 -15.17 4.11
CA TYR A 86 8.92 -15.83 2.81
C TYR A 86 10.20 -16.65 2.69
N ARG A 87 10.18 -17.61 1.77
CA ARG A 87 11.35 -18.37 1.31
C ARG A 87 11.27 -18.58 -0.20
N SER A 88 12.38 -18.80 -0.85
CA SER A 88 12.39 -19.23 -2.25
C SER A 88 12.15 -20.75 -2.33
N VAL A 89 11.19 -21.17 -3.14
CA VAL A 89 10.89 -22.59 -3.42
C VAL A 89 10.97 -22.78 -4.92
N GLY A 90 12.05 -23.39 -5.39
CA GLY A 90 12.27 -23.59 -6.84
C GLY A 90 12.27 -22.27 -7.64
N GLY A 91 12.78 -21.17 -7.07
CA GLY A 91 12.75 -19.85 -7.68
C GLY A 91 11.41 -19.10 -7.57
N GLN A 92 10.41 -19.69 -6.93
CA GLN A 92 9.11 -19.06 -6.66
C GLN A 92 9.04 -18.52 -5.23
N PHE A 93 8.19 -17.52 -5.05
CA PHE A 93 7.82 -17.04 -3.72
C PHE A 93 7.04 -18.11 -2.99
N GLY A 94 7.51 -18.56 -1.85
CA GLY A 94 6.84 -19.47 -0.94
C GLY A 94 6.89 -18.95 0.48
N LEU A 95 6.27 -19.64 1.42
CA LEU A 95 6.19 -19.24 2.82
C LEU A 95 7.08 -20.12 3.71
N GLN A 96 7.51 -19.59 4.84
CA GLN A 96 8.02 -20.41 5.94
C GLN A 96 6.88 -21.25 6.52
N ASP A 97 7.23 -22.23 7.35
CA ASP A 97 6.25 -23.09 8.02
C ASP A 97 5.53 -22.38 9.18
N ASN A 98 4.57 -23.08 9.81
CA ASN A 98 3.84 -22.56 10.96
C ASN A 98 4.77 -22.30 12.17
N ALA A 99 5.84 -23.10 12.35
CA ALA A 99 6.78 -22.91 13.45
C ALA A 99 7.48 -21.54 13.39
N TYR A 100 7.69 -20.99 12.19
CA TYR A 100 8.21 -19.64 12.04
C TYR A 100 7.25 -18.60 12.63
N LEU A 101 5.96 -18.67 12.30
CA LEU A 101 4.95 -17.78 12.87
C LEU A 101 4.82 -17.94 14.39
N GLU A 102 4.83 -19.17 14.89
CA GLU A 102 4.80 -19.44 16.34
C GLU A 102 5.99 -18.81 17.05
N SER A 103 7.19 -18.90 16.45
CA SER A 103 8.41 -18.27 16.97
C SER A 103 8.30 -16.74 16.96
N ALA A 104 7.73 -16.15 15.89
CA ALA A 104 7.48 -14.72 15.81
C ALA A 104 6.48 -14.24 16.89
N ILE A 105 5.39 -14.96 17.07
CA ILE A 105 4.39 -14.66 18.12
C ILE A 105 5.00 -14.78 19.51
N LYS A 106 5.80 -15.83 19.77
CA LYS A 106 6.49 -16.04 21.05
C LYS A 106 7.46 -14.90 21.36
N GLN A 107 8.28 -14.49 20.38
CA GLN A 107 9.22 -13.38 20.50
C GLN A 107 8.49 -12.07 20.87
N VAL A 108 7.43 -11.75 20.14
CA VAL A 108 6.63 -10.56 20.39
C VAL A 108 5.98 -10.59 21.77
N LYS A 109 5.35 -11.71 22.17
CA LYS A 109 4.71 -11.84 23.48
C LYS A 109 5.69 -11.72 24.65
N ALA A 110 6.92 -12.17 24.47
CA ALA A 110 7.97 -12.05 25.48
C ALA A 110 8.46 -10.61 25.66
N SER A 111 8.47 -9.81 24.59
CA SER A 111 8.99 -8.44 24.58
C SER A 111 7.90 -7.39 24.76
N THR A 112 6.75 -7.56 24.09
CA THR A 112 5.67 -6.57 24.06
C THR A 112 4.35 -7.22 23.62
N PRO A 113 3.56 -7.82 24.52
CA PRO A 113 2.41 -8.64 24.14
C PRO A 113 1.32 -7.89 23.37
N ASN A 114 1.27 -6.55 23.48
CA ASN A 114 0.12 -5.75 23.04
C ASN A 114 0.44 -4.76 21.91
N ARG A 115 1.72 -4.61 21.51
CA ARG A 115 2.16 -3.55 20.57
C ARG A 115 2.34 -4.02 19.12
N ILE A 116 2.60 -5.32 18.93
CA ILE A 116 2.81 -5.91 17.60
C ILE A 116 1.93 -7.14 17.49
N VAL A 117 1.11 -7.21 16.45
CA VAL A 117 0.27 -8.37 16.15
C VAL A 117 0.65 -8.97 14.81
N GLN A 118 0.40 -10.26 14.64
CA GLN A 118 0.80 -11.00 13.45
C GLN A 118 -0.42 -11.38 12.62
N PHE A 119 -0.39 -11.11 11.32
CA PHE A 119 -1.25 -11.78 10.36
C PHE A 119 -0.52 -12.99 9.80
N THR A 120 -1.24 -14.09 9.62
CA THR A 120 -0.70 -15.26 8.95
C THR A 120 -0.79 -15.12 7.42
N ASN A 121 -0.24 -16.09 6.72
CA ASN A 121 -0.24 -16.21 5.26
C ASN A 121 -0.59 -17.66 4.89
N VAL A 122 -1.25 -17.87 3.75
CA VAL A 122 -1.55 -19.20 3.21
C VAL A 122 -0.58 -19.53 2.08
N GLU A 123 -0.02 -20.74 2.11
CA GLU A 123 0.81 -21.26 1.04
C GLU A 123 -0.06 -21.72 -0.14
N PHE A 124 0.03 -21.01 -1.25
CA PHE A 124 -0.74 -21.29 -2.46
C PHE A 124 -0.03 -22.28 -3.42
N ILE A 125 1.23 -22.62 -3.17
CA ILE A 125 1.93 -23.63 -3.94
C ILE A 125 1.23 -24.98 -3.71
N GLY A 126 0.90 -25.66 -4.80
CA GLY A 126 0.25 -26.97 -4.76
C GLY A 126 -1.28 -26.94 -4.81
N VAL A 127 -1.91 -25.78 -5.00
CA VAL A 127 -3.36 -25.70 -5.26
C VAL A 127 -3.75 -26.62 -6.41
N GLY A 128 -4.73 -27.47 -6.17
CA GLY A 128 -5.18 -28.51 -7.11
C GLY A 128 -4.56 -29.88 -6.89
N ASN A 129 -3.58 -30.01 -5.99
CA ASN A 129 -3.14 -31.33 -5.51
C ASN A 129 -4.15 -31.90 -4.50
N PRO A 130 -4.32 -33.24 -4.45
CA PRO A 130 -5.12 -33.87 -3.41
C PRO A 130 -4.67 -33.45 -1.99
N GLY A 131 -5.61 -33.14 -1.11
CA GLY A 131 -5.35 -32.80 0.27
C GLY A 131 -4.83 -31.37 0.50
N TRP A 132 -4.61 -30.55 -0.54
CA TRP A 132 -4.12 -29.17 -0.36
C TRP A 132 -5.08 -28.33 0.47
N THR A 133 -6.37 -28.37 0.16
CA THR A 133 -7.39 -27.55 0.86
C THR A 133 -7.44 -27.90 2.35
N GLU A 134 -7.52 -29.18 2.68
CA GLU A 134 -7.58 -29.66 4.07
C GLU A 134 -6.33 -29.24 4.85
N LYS A 135 -5.16 -29.36 4.22
CA LYS A 135 -3.90 -28.92 4.81
C LYS A 135 -3.90 -27.41 5.06
N ALA A 136 -4.27 -26.60 4.07
CA ALA A 136 -4.29 -25.14 4.17
C ALA A 136 -5.26 -24.66 5.24
N LEU A 137 -6.45 -25.23 5.35
CA LEU A 137 -7.43 -24.92 6.40
C LEU A 137 -6.91 -25.29 7.80
N LYS A 138 -6.30 -26.46 7.95
CA LYS A 138 -5.71 -26.91 9.22
C LYS A 138 -4.57 -25.99 9.66
N GLU A 139 -3.70 -25.57 8.74
CA GLU A 139 -2.61 -24.62 9.02
C GLU A 139 -3.17 -23.25 9.43
N LEU A 140 -4.16 -22.72 8.72
CA LEU A 140 -4.80 -21.45 9.04
C LEU A 140 -5.44 -21.47 10.44
N GLU A 141 -6.16 -22.54 10.78
CA GLU A 141 -6.75 -22.72 12.12
C GLU A 141 -5.68 -22.78 13.21
N ALA A 142 -4.57 -23.51 12.96
CA ALA A 142 -3.45 -23.61 13.88
C ALA A 142 -2.78 -22.25 14.11
N ASP A 143 -2.56 -21.47 13.05
CA ASP A 143 -1.98 -20.13 13.13
C ASP A 143 -2.84 -19.16 13.95
N VAL A 144 -4.16 -19.18 13.72
CA VAL A 144 -5.11 -18.35 14.51
C VAL A 144 -5.12 -18.80 15.98
N LYS A 145 -5.11 -20.10 16.24
CA LYS A 145 -5.02 -20.64 17.61
C LYS A 145 -3.71 -20.25 18.30
N SER A 146 -2.61 -20.17 17.58
CA SER A 146 -1.31 -19.71 18.10
C SER A 146 -1.30 -18.20 18.38
N GLY A 147 -2.21 -17.42 17.78
CA GLY A 147 -2.41 -16.00 18.06
C GLY A 147 -2.31 -15.08 16.84
N ALA A 148 -2.42 -15.60 15.61
CA ALA A 148 -2.57 -14.74 14.44
C ALA A 148 -3.93 -14.02 14.45
N ASN A 149 -3.93 -12.72 14.10
CA ASN A 149 -5.09 -11.85 14.19
C ASN A 149 -5.79 -11.61 12.84
N GLY A 150 -5.27 -12.16 11.76
CA GLY A 150 -5.78 -11.98 10.41
C GLY A 150 -4.99 -12.77 9.37
N LEU A 151 -5.45 -12.73 8.12
CA LEU A 151 -4.80 -13.31 6.96
C LEU A 151 -4.28 -12.21 6.04
N LYS A 152 -3.00 -12.28 5.64
CA LYS A 152 -2.44 -11.48 4.53
C LYS A 152 -2.34 -12.31 3.27
N VAL A 153 -2.84 -11.76 2.19
CA VAL A 153 -2.64 -12.28 0.83
C VAL A 153 -1.77 -11.32 0.04
N TYR A 154 -0.65 -11.83 -0.48
CA TYR A 154 0.27 -11.06 -1.33
C TYR A 154 -0.21 -11.04 -2.77
N LYS A 155 0.19 -10.02 -3.54
CA LYS A 155 -0.14 -9.89 -4.97
C LYS A 155 0.35 -11.04 -5.85
N ASN A 156 1.27 -11.86 -5.34
CA ASN A 156 1.71 -13.09 -6.01
C ASN A 156 0.53 -14.02 -6.37
N LEU A 157 -0.56 -14.00 -5.58
CA LEU A 157 -1.83 -14.58 -5.98
C LEU A 157 -2.46 -13.70 -7.08
N GLY A 158 -2.64 -14.24 -8.23
CA GLY A 158 -3.01 -13.54 -9.46
C GLY A 158 -1.83 -13.18 -10.36
N PHE A 159 -0.60 -13.06 -9.80
CA PHE A 159 0.59 -12.66 -10.56
C PHE A 159 1.49 -13.84 -10.95
N SER A 160 1.91 -14.63 -9.98
CA SER A 160 2.99 -15.60 -10.18
C SER A 160 2.69 -16.98 -9.63
N PHE A 161 1.79 -17.11 -8.67
CA PHE A 161 1.41 -18.44 -8.18
C PHE A 161 0.75 -19.24 -9.27
N LYS A 162 1.21 -20.50 -9.42
CA LYS A 162 0.66 -21.46 -10.39
C LYS A 162 0.02 -22.62 -9.65
N ASP A 163 -1.06 -23.12 -10.22
CA ASP A 163 -1.70 -24.35 -9.75
C ASP A 163 -0.87 -25.60 -10.15
N SER A 164 -1.34 -26.77 -9.74
CA SER A 164 -0.71 -28.07 -10.05
C SER A 164 -0.59 -28.39 -11.54
N LYS A 165 -1.28 -27.64 -12.42
CA LYS A 165 -1.20 -27.75 -13.88
C LYS A 165 -0.33 -26.67 -14.52
N GLY A 166 0.34 -25.84 -13.71
CA GLY A 166 1.20 -24.75 -14.18
C GLY A 166 0.47 -23.49 -14.66
N LYS A 167 -0.85 -23.38 -14.46
CA LYS A 167 -1.65 -22.22 -14.82
C LYS A 167 -1.59 -21.19 -13.69
N ILE A 168 -1.48 -19.89 -14.03
CA ILE A 168 -1.58 -18.79 -13.06
C ILE A 168 -2.89 -18.93 -12.26
N LEU A 169 -2.74 -18.97 -10.95
CA LEU A 169 -3.85 -19.11 -10.01
C LEU A 169 -4.58 -17.79 -9.88
N ARG A 170 -5.86 -17.80 -10.21
CA ARG A 170 -6.74 -16.63 -10.05
C ARG A 170 -7.09 -16.42 -8.58
N ILE A 171 -7.32 -15.18 -8.19
CA ILE A 171 -7.78 -14.82 -6.84
C ILE A 171 -9.18 -15.39 -6.56
N ASP A 172 -10.03 -15.39 -7.59
CA ASP A 172 -11.41 -15.89 -7.55
C ASP A 172 -11.55 -17.37 -7.96
N ASP A 173 -10.47 -18.12 -7.92
CA ASP A 173 -10.50 -19.57 -8.19
C ASP A 173 -11.37 -20.26 -7.14
N PRO A 174 -12.38 -21.06 -7.55
CA PRO A 174 -13.29 -21.71 -6.60
C PRO A 174 -12.61 -22.63 -5.59
N ARG A 175 -11.41 -23.15 -5.91
CA ARG A 175 -10.62 -23.97 -4.98
C ARG A 175 -10.14 -23.19 -3.75
N LEU A 176 -10.12 -21.86 -3.82
CA LEU A 176 -9.73 -20.95 -2.75
C LEU A 176 -10.92 -20.52 -1.86
N ASP A 177 -12.16 -20.73 -2.29
CA ASP A 177 -13.35 -20.36 -1.52
C ASP A 177 -13.34 -20.86 -0.07
N PRO A 178 -12.89 -22.10 0.23
CA PRO A 178 -12.82 -22.57 1.61
C PRO A 178 -11.91 -21.72 2.51
N ILE A 179 -10.85 -21.10 1.97
CA ILE A 179 -9.96 -20.22 2.72
C ILE A 179 -10.68 -18.93 3.12
N TRP A 180 -11.37 -18.33 2.15
CA TRP A 180 -12.12 -17.10 2.41
C TRP A 180 -13.25 -17.33 3.41
N ALA A 181 -14.02 -18.41 3.23
CA ALA A 181 -15.08 -18.80 4.15
C ALA A 181 -14.55 -19.07 5.58
N LYS A 182 -13.42 -19.78 5.69
CA LYS A 182 -12.78 -20.07 6.98
C LYS A 182 -12.35 -18.81 7.73
N CYS A 183 -11.85 -17.78 7.05
CA CYS A 183 -11.56 -16.50 7.68
C CYS A 183 -12.82 -15.87 8.30
N GLY A 184 -13.97 -15.96 7.62
CA GLY A 184 -15.25 -15.51 8.16
C GLY A 184 -15.69 -16.31 9.39
N GLU A 185 -15.55 -17.64 9.38
CA GLU A 185 -15.84 -18.51 10.53
C GLU A 185 -14.95 -18.19 11.72
N LEU A 186 -13.65 -17.98 11.49
CA LEU A 186 -12.68 -17.62 12.51
C LEU A 186 -12.77 -16.15 12.96
N LYS A 187 -13.61 -15.34 12.30
CA LYS A 187 -13.81 -13.90 12.56
C LYS A 187 -12.51 -13.10 12.47
N ILE A 188 -11.65 -13.46 11.54
CA ILE A 188 -10.42 -12.74 11.24
C ILE A 188 -10.53 -12.00 9.90
N PRO A 189 -10.00 -10.78 9.77
CA PRO A 189 -10.00 -10.07 8.49
C PRO A 189 -8.97 -10.65 7.51
N VAL A 190 -9.24 -10.45 6.22
CA VAL A 190 -8.31 -10.73 5.13
C VAL A 190 -7.80 -9.40 4.56
N LEU A 191 -6.53 -9.08 4.78
CA LEU A 191 -5.89 -7.96 4.07
C LEU A 191 -5.29 -8.50 2.77
N ILE A 192 -5.86 -8.03 1.66
CA ILE A 192 -5.50 -8.53 0.34
C ILE A 192 -4.86 -7.44 -0.53
N HIS A 193 -3.65 -7.74 -1.04
CA HIS A 193 -2.96 -6.95 -2.05
C HIS A 193 -3.20 -7.60 -3.42
N THR A 194 -3.92 -6.90 -4.28
CA THR A 194 -4.24 -7.32 -5.66
C THR A 194 -3.70 -6.28 -6.62
N ALA A 195 -3.04 -6.71 -7.70
CA ALA A 195 -2.48 -5.87 -8.74
C ALA A 195 -1.39 -4.87 -8.26
N ASP A 196 -1.09 -3.91 -9.10
CA ASP A 196 -0.20 -2.75 -8.91
C ASP A 196 -0.90 -1.50 -9.47
N PRO A 197 -0.35 -0.28 -9.37
CA PRO A 197 -0.93 0.91 -9.97
C PRO A 197 -1.25 0.74 -11.46
N LYS A 198 -2.46 1.17 -11.87
CA LYS A 198 -2.93 1.04 -13.27
C LYS A 198 -1.89 1.55 -14.31
N PRO A 199 -1.17 2.69 -14.08
CA PRO A 199 -0.17 3.17 -15.03
C PRO A 199 0.97 2.19 -15.35
N PHE A 200 1.18 1.14 -14.55
CA PHE A 200 2.16 0.11 -14.87
C PHE A 200 1.76 -0.75 -16.09
N TRP A 201 0.48 -0.78 -16.44
CA TRP A 201 -0.05 -1.43 -17.67
C TRP A 201 -0.11 -0.49 -18.87
N ASP A 202 -0.06 0.83 -18.65
CA ASP A 202 -0.18 1.82 -19.72
C ASP A 202 1.13 1.97 -20.48
N GLU A 203 1.10 2.60 -21.65
CA GLU A 203 2.31 2.92 -22.41
C GLU A 203 3.29 3.75 -21.58
N VAL A 204 4.60 3.53 -21.79
CA VAL A 204 5.65 4.24 -21.09
C VAL A 204 6.05 5.45 -21.96
N ASP A 205 5.20 6.47 -21.94
CA ASP A 205 5.33 7.69 -22.73
C ASP A 205 5.16 8.95 -21.89
N ASP A 206 5.11 10.11 -22.52
CA ASP A 206 4.94 11.44 -21.89
C ASP A 206 3.59 11.66 -21.21
N LYS A 207 2.63 10.73 -21.34
CA LYS A 207 1.30 10.79 -20.73
C LYS A 207 1.20 9.89 -19.48
N ASN A 208 2.20 9.05 -19.24
CA ASN A 208 2.20 8.17 -18.09
C ASN A 208 2.69 8.90 -16.84
N GLU A 209 1.82 9.18 -15.90
CA GLU A 209 2.17 9.92 -14.68
C GLU A 209 3.20 9.20 -13.78
N ARG A 210 3.44 7.90 -13.99
CA ARG A 210 4.46 7.10 -13.31
C ARG A 210 5.64 6.73 -14.22
N TRP A 211 5.84 7.51 -15.28
CA TRP A 211 6.93 7.28 -16.21
C TRP A 211 8.28 7.17 -15.50
N LEU A 212 8.62 8.12 -14.62
CA LEU A 212 9.89 8.14 -13.90
C LEU A 212 10.09 6.88 -13.04
N GLU A 213 9.04 6.43 -12.36
CA GLU A 213 9.06 5.20 -11.56
C GLU A 213 9.33 3.96 -12.44
N ILE A 214 8.71 3.89 -13.62
CA ILE A 214 8.85 2.74 -14.51
C ILE A 214 10.22 2.71 -15.16
N VAL A 215 10.78 3.85 -15.61
CA VAL A 215 12.10 3.87 -16.24
C VAL A 215 13.23 3.64 -15.23
N THR A 216 13.05 4.05 -13.97
CA THR A 216 14.03 3.78 -12.90
C THR A 216 13.89 2.38 -12.29
N HIS A 217 12.71 1.74 -12.44
CA HIS A 217 12.40 0.39 -11.96
C HIS A 217 11.65 -0.40 -13.04
N PRO A 218 12.33 -0.83 -14.13
CA PRO A 218 11.67 -1.46 -15.29
C PRO A 218 10.93 -2.77 -14.96
N ASP A 219 11.34 -3.44 -13.89
CA ASP A 219 10.69 -4.64 -13.35
C ASP A 219 9.24 -4.40 -12.88
N ARG A 220 8.83 -3.14 -12.69
CA ARG A 220 7.46 -2.73 -12.34
C ARG A 220 6.51 -2.68 -13.53
N LYS A 221 7.01 -2.62 -14.77
CA LYS A 221 6.16 -2.63 -15.97
C LYS A 221 5.35 -3.91 -16.05
N ARG A 222 4.08 -3.78 -16.40
CA ARG A 222 3.13 -4.90 -16.57
C ARG A 222 2.52 -4.87 -17.96
N SER A 223 1.86 -5.96 -18.34
CA SER A 223 1.13 -6.05 -19.60
C SER A 223 -0.19 -6.84 -19.44
N ASN A 224 -1.01 -6.85 -20.47
CA ASN A 224 -2.25 -7.61 -20.46
C ASN A 224 -2.05 -9.14 -20.54
N THR A 225 -0.82 -9.59 -20.75
CA THR A 225 -0.44 -11.00 -20.80
C THR A 225 0.52 -11.41 -19.69
N ASP A 226 1.05 -10.43 -18.92
CA ASP A 226 1.99 -10.67 -17.83
C ASP A 226 1.79 -9.60 -16.72
N PRO A 227 1.10 -9.93 -15.65
CA PRO A 227 0.48 -11.25 -15.33
C PRO A 227 -0.89 -11.47 -15.97
N ALA A 228 -1.67 -10.42 -16.21
CA ALA A 228 -3.04 -10.41 -16.76
C ALA A 228 -3.50 -8.96 -16.95
N PRO A 229 -4.62 -8.69 -17.64
CA PRO A 229 -5.22 -7.35 -17.69
C PRO A 229 -5.52 -6.81 -16.29
N TRP A 230 -5.17 -5.56 -16.04
CA TRP A 230 -5.39 -4.91 -14.73
C TRP A 230 -6.85 -5.03 -14.26
N ALA A 231 -7.79 -4.74 -15.17
CA ALA A 231 -9.22 -4.80 -14.85
C ALA A 231 -9.69 -6.22 -14.46
N ASP A 232 -9.10 -7.28 -15.03
CA ASP A 232 -9.41 -8.66 -14.66
C ASP A 232 -8.91 -8.99 -13.26
N LEU A 233 -7.69 -8.60 -12.91
CA LEU A 233 -7.14 -8.79 -11.56
C LEU A 233 -8.02 -8.12 -10.50
N ILE A 234 -8.39 -6.87 -10.72
CA ILE A 234 -9.27 -6.13 -9.82
C ILE A 234 -10.66 -6.75 -9.73
N GLN A 235 -11.19 -7.23 -10.86
CA GLN A 235 -12.49 -7.91 -10.88
C GLN A 235 -12.46 -9.22 -10.07
N GLN A 236 -11.36 -9.97 -10.10
CA GLN A 236 -11.19 -11.18 -9.29
C GLN A 236 -11.31 -10.86 -7.79
N GLN A 237 -10.70 -9.76 -7.32
CA GLN A 237 -10.85 -9.29 -5.94
C GLN A 237 -12.30 -8.95 -5.62
N HIS A 238 -13.00 -8.23 -6.50
CA HIS A 238 -14.40 -7.89 -6.29
C HIS A 238 -15.30 -9.13 -6.24
N ASN A 239 -14.98 -10.16 -7.02
CA ASN A 239 -15.73 -11.43 -7.04
C ASN A 239 -15.68 -12.14 -5.69
N ILE A 240 -14.51 -12.25 -5.06
CA ILE A 240 -14.40 -12.90 -3.74
C ILE A 240 -15.06 -12.08 -2.64
N ILE A 241 -14.93 -10.75 -2.66
CA ILE A 241 -15.58 -9.87 -1.67
C ILE A 241 -17.11 -10.05 -1.73
N ARG A 242 -17.68 -10.08 -2.94
CA ARG A 242 -19.12 -10.31 -3.16
C ARG A 242 -19.55 -11.71 -2.72
N LYS A 243 -18.75 -12.72 -3.02
CA LYS A 243 -19.08 -14.12 -2.77
C LYS A 243 -19.02 -14.50 -1.30
N HIS A 244 -18.20 -13.82 -0.51
CA HIS A 244 -17.95 -14.11 0.91
C HIS A 244 -18.39 -12.98 1.83
N PRO A 245 -19.70 -12.67 1.94
CA PRO A 245 -20.20 -11.51 2.69
C PRO A 245 -19.92 -11.57 4.19
N ASN A 246 -19.69 -12.76 4.74
CA ASN A 246 -19.38 -12.98 6.16
C ASN A 246 -17.88 -12.78 6.49
N THR A 247 -17.04 -12.61 5.48
CA THR A 247 -15.60 -12.37 5.62
C THR A 247 -15.32 -10.88 5.46
N VAL A 248 -14.60 -10.29 6.42
CA VAL A 248 -14.17 -8.89 6.35
C VAL A 248 -12.92 -8.82 5.50
N PHE A 249 -12.97 -8.02 4.43
CA PHE A 249 -11.82 -7.75 3.57
C PHE A 249 -11.28 -6.34 3.79
N ILE A 250 -9.96 -6.22 3.78
CA ILE A 250 -9.23 -4.94 3.73
C ILE A 250 -8.48 -4.94 2.39
N ALA A 251 -8.97 -4.16 1.43
CA ALA A 251 -8.30 -4.01 0.14
C ALA A 251 -7.14 -3.04 0.30
N ALA A 252 -5.92 -3.55 0.12
CA ALA A 252 -4.69 -2.77 0.21
C ALA A 252 -4.66 -1.65 -0.83
N HIS A 253 -3.99 -0.53 -0.49
CA HIS A 253 -3.74 0.57 -1.44
C HIS A 253 -5.03 1.16 -2.04
N PHE A 254 -6.11 1.27 -1.23
CA PHE A 254 -7.44 1.69 -1.71
C PHE A 254 -7.96 0.82 -2.86
N GLY A 255 -7.57 -0.46 -2.91
CA GLY A 255 -7.90 -1.36 -4.03
C GLY A 255 -7.44 -0.81 -5.38
N TRP A 256 -6.40 0.01 -5.39
CA TRP A 256 -5.85 0.77 -6.52
C TRP A 256 -6.80 1.77 -7.17
N TYR A 257 -7.79 2.29 -6.42
CA TYR A 257 -8.69 3.35 -6.86
C TYR A 257 -8.47 4.69 -6.13
N ALA A 258 -7.27 4.93 -5.57
CA ALA A 258 -6.96 6.23 -4.97
C ALA A 258 -6.99 7.38 -5.99
N ASN A 259 -6.81 7.09 -7.28
CA ASN A 259 -6.95 8.01 -8.40
C ASN A 259 -8.41 8.18 -8.89
N ASP A 260 -9.35 7.32 -8.46
CA ASP A 260 -10.79 7.39 -8.78
C ASP A 260 -11.63 7.12 -7.52
N LEU A 261 -11.67 8.10 -6.63
CA LEU A 261 -12.41 8.01 -5.36
C LEU A 261 -13.93 7.86 -5.55
N LYS A 262 -14.47 8.32 -6.68
CA LYS A 262 -15.89 8.11 -7.01
C LYS A 262 -16.16 6.62 -7.23
N LYS A 263 -15.33 5.96 -8.03
CA LYS A 263 -15.43 4.51 -8.26
C LYS A 263 -15.24 3.72 -6.97
N LEU A 264 -14.22 4.07 -6.17
CA LEU A 264 -13.99 3.43 -4.87
C LEU A 264 -15.20 3.58 -3.94
N GLY A 265 -15.80 4.77 -3.89
CA GLY A 265 -17.01 5.00 -3.09
C GLY A 265 -18.17 4.09 -3.52
N SER A 266 -18.39 3.93 -4.82
CA SER A 266 -19.43 3.02 -5.34
C SER A 266 -19.15 1.54 -4.96
N LEU A 267 -17.89 1.15 -4.87
CA LEU A 267 -17.50 -0.20 -4.43
C LEU A 267 -17.77 -0.39 -2.94
N LEU A 268 -17.41 0.59 -2.10
CA LEU A 268 -17.68 0.56 -0.66
C LEU A 268 -19.19 0.55 -0.37
N ASP A 269 -19.99 1.27 -1.14
CA ASP A 269 -21.46 1.25 -1.05
C ASP A 269 -22.03 -0.13 -1.45
N SER A 270 -21.39 -0.82 -2.43
CA SER A 270 -21.82 -2.14 -2.93
C SER A 270 -21.35 -3.32 -2.09
N PHE A 271 -20.24 -3.17 -1.36
CA PHE A 271 -19.61 -4.25 -0.58
C PHE A 271 -19.52 -3.89 0.90
N PRO A 272 -20.55 -4.21 1.72
CA PRO A 272 -20.55 -3.90 3.15
C PRO A 272 -19.38 -4.49 3.95
N ASN A 273 -18.81 -5.58 3.49
CA ASN A 273 -17.68 -6.30 4.10
C ASN A 273 -16.29 -5.85 3.58
N MET A 274 -16.25 -4.86 2.66
CA MET A 274 -15.00 -4.28 2.15
C MET A 274 -14.59 -3.09 3.01
N ASN A 275 -13.35 -3.06 3.46
CA ASN A 275 -12.65 -1.91 4.01
C ASN A 275 -11.41 -1.64 3.17
N VAL A 276 -10.76 -0.49 3.37
CA VAL A 276 -9.58 -0.10 2.60
C VAL A 276 -8.52 0.50 3.51
N GLU A 277 -7.26 0.39 3.12
CA GLU A 277 -6.16 1.12 3.74
C GLU A 277 -5.33 1.82 2.64
N PHE A 278 -4.66 2.92 3.00
CA PHE A 278 -4.03 3.82 2.03
C PHE A 278 -2.49 3.73 1.98
N GLY A 279 -1.91 2.61 2.37
CA GLY A 279 -0.47 2.36 2.18
C GLY A 279 -0.06 2.58 0.73
N ALA A 280 1.07 3.21 0.54
CA ALA A 280 1.69 3.51 -0.76
C ALA A 280 0.86 4.37 -1.75
N VAL A 281 -0.32 4.90 -1.35
CA VAL A 281 -1.16 5.77 -2.21
C VAL A 281 -1.41 7.16 -1.64
N ILE A 282 -0.62 7.57 -0.65
CA ILE A 282 -0.75 8.90 -0.04
C ILE A 282 -0.51 10.03 -1.04
N ALA A 283 0.28 9.80 -2.09
CA ALA A 283 0.53 10.78 -3.12
C ALA A 283 -0.72 11.09 -3.97
N GLU A 284 -1.52 10.10 -4.29
CA GLU A 284 -2.80 10.28 -5.00
C GLU A 284 -3.77 11.10 -4.15
N LEU A 285 -3.80 10.85 -2.84
CA LEU A 285 -4.67 11.57 -1.91
C LEU A 285 -4.22 13.01 -1.71
N GLY A 286 -2.92 13.24 -1.48
CA GLY A 286 -2.37 14.57 -1.28
C GLY A 286 -2.40 15.46 -2.53
N ARG A 287 -2.53 14.88 -3.74
CA ARG A 287 -2.70 15.64 -5.00
C ARG A 287 -4.14 16.05 -5.28
N GLN A 288 -5.13 15.49 -4.57
CA GLN A 288 -6.56 15.80 -4.70
C GLN A 288 -7.22 16.06 -3.32
N PRO A 289 -6.68 16.99 -2.49
CA PRO A 289 -7.04 17.08 -1.07
C PRO A 289 -8.52 17.35 -0.83
N LYS A 290 -9.19 18.16 -1.66
CA LYS A 290 -10.62 18.46 -1.52
C LYS A 290 -11.49 17.21 -1.74
N MET A 291 -11.22 16.45 -2.81
CA MET A 291 -11.96 15.23 -3.10
C MET A 291 -11.66 14.15 -2.07
N ALA A 292 -10.38 14.02 -1.68
CA ALA A 292 -9.95 13.07 -0.68
C ALA A 292 -10.58 13.38 0.70
N LYS A 293 -10.58 14.63 1.15
CA LYS A 293 -11.26 15.02 2.40
C LYS A 293 -12.73 14.60 2.41
N ASN A 294 -13.50 14.96 1.38
CA ASN A 294 -14.92 14.58 1.28
C ASN A 294 -15.10 13.05 1.28
N PHE A 295 -14.20 12.32 0.64
CA PHE A 295 -14.23 10.87 0.63
C PHE A 295 -13.96 10.29 2.03
N PHE A 296 -12.93 10.80 2.73
CA PHE A 296 -12.59 10.37 4.09
C PHE A 296 -13.71 10.66 5.07
N GLU A 297 -14.36 11.84 4.99
CA GLU A 297 -15.52 12.20 5.82
C GLU A 297 -16.71 11.27 5.57
N LYS A 298 -17.01 10.96 4.30
CA LYS A 298 -18.14 10.07 3.95
C LYS A 298 -17.90 8.63 4.35
N TYR A 299 -16.70 8.11 4.12
CA TYR A 299 -16.37 6.70 4.34
C TYR A 299 -15.47 6.49 5.57
N GLN A 300 -15.49 7.41 6.53
CA GLN A 300 -14.65 7.43 7.72
C GLN A 300 -14.65 6.14 8.54
N ASP A 301 -15.69 5.32 8.45
CA ASP A 301 -15.84 4.04 9.15
C ASP A 301 -15.30 2.84 8.38
N ARG A 302 -14.77 3.07 7.18
CA ARG A 302 -14.31 2.02 6.26
C ARG A 302 -12.83 2.14 5.88
N ILE A 303 -12.15 3.16 6.36
CA ILE A 303 -10.75 3.49 6.04
C ILE A 303 -9.87 3.20 7.25
N LEU A 304 -8.75 2.52 7.04
CA LEU A 304 -7.75 2.22 8.05
C LEU A 304 -6.41 2.87 7.68
N PHE A 305 -5.60 3.19 8.68
CA PHE A 305 -4.23 3.64 8.47
C PHE A 305 -3.34 2.44 8.10
N GLY A 306 -2.65 2.52 6.97
CA GLY A 306 -1.63 1.58 6.54
C GLY A 306 -0.52 2.32 5.81
N LYS A 307 0.73 1.84 5.92
CA LYS A 307 1.87 2.49 5.25
C LYS A 307 2.59 1.59 4.25
N ASP A 308 2.57 0.28 4.45
CA ASP A 308 3.19 -0.78 3.64
C ASP A 308 4.66 -1.04 4.04
N SER A 309 5.59 -0.19 3.68
CA SER A 309 7.01 -0.38 3.98
C SER A 309 7.43 0.30 5.29
N TRP A 310 8.31 -0.35 6.07
CA TRP A 310 8.87 0.23 7.28
C TRP A 310 10.01 1.19 6.95
N VAL A 311 9.68 2.48 6.84
CA VAL A 311 10.63 3.59 6.73
C VAL A 311 10.09 4.71 7.63
N PRO A 312 10.57 4.84 8.88
CA PRO A 312 9.99 5.76 9.88
C PRO A 312 9.86 7.22 9.40
N ASP A 313 10.86 7.76 8.73
CA ASP A 313 10.84 9.16 8.28
C ASP A 313 9.73 9.46 7.25
N GLU A 314 9.28 8.47 6.50
CA GLU A 314 8.22 8.64 5.50
C GLU A 314 6.83 8.84 6.12
N TYR A 315 6.60 8.42 7.37
CA TYR A 315 5.31 8.60 8.06
C TYR A 315 4.95 10.07 8.25
N ALA A 316 5.95 10.94 8.39
CA ALA A 316 5.76 12.39 8.48
C ALA A 316 4.92 12.94 7.32
N THR A 317 5.12 12.42 6.10
CA THR A 317 4.31 12.79 4.93
C THR A 317 2.84 12.38 5.07
N TYR A 318 2.58 11.20 5.63
CA TYR A 318 1.23 10.72 5.88
C TYR A 318 0.51 11.60 6.90
N PHE A 319 1.16 11.89 8.03
CA PHE A 319 0.59 12.77 9.05
C PHE A 319 0.34 14.18 8.51
N ARG A 320 1.28 14.72 7.76
CA ARG A 320 1.13 16.06 7.15
C ARG A 320 -0.06 16.12 6.21
N VAL A 321 -0.27 15.12 5.36
CA VAL A 321 -1.43 15.05 4.45
C VAL A 321 -2.75 14.92 5.23
N LEU A 322 -2.79 14.12 6.29
CA LEU A 322 -4.03 13.86 7.03
C LEU A 322 -4.40 15.00 7.98
N GLU A 323 -3.42 15.55 8.70
CA GLU A 323 -3.65 16.41 9.88
C GLU A 323 -3.58 17.90 9.58
N THR A 324 -2.86 18.34 8.53
CA THR A 324 -2.63 19.75 8.22
C THR A 324 -3.40 20.20 7.00
N ASP A 325 -3.45 21.50 6.80
CA ASP A 325 -3.91 22.18 5.59
C ASP A 325 -2.73 22.78 4.78
N ASP A 326 -1.52 22.27 5.02
CA ASP A 326 -0.31 22.70 4.32
C ASP A 326 -0.44 22.57 2.81
N GLU A 327 0.20 23.50 2.09
CA GLU A 327 0.14 23.57 0.65
C GLU A 327 1.49 23.29 -0.01
N TYR A 328 1.44 22.66 -1.17
CA TYR A 328 2.55 22.55 -2.13
C TYR A 328 3.85 21.97 -1.57
N PHE A 329 3.80 20.98 -0.69
CA PHE A 329 4.98 20.32 -0.16
C PHE A 329 5.40 19.09 -0.98
N PRO A 330 6.69 18.69 -0.99
CA PRO A 330 7.17 17.60 -1.81
C PRO A 330 6.69 16.25 -1.31
N TYR A 331 6.48 15.32 -2.25
CA TYR A 331 6.33 13.89 -1.97
C TYR A 331 7.70 13.28 -1.61
N HIS A 332 7.74 12.37 -0.63
CA HIS A 332 8.99 11.79 -0.14
C HIS A 332 9.66 10.82 -1.14
N LYS A 333 8.91 10.20 -2.06
CA LYS A 333 9.46 9.28 -3.08
C LYS A 333 9.66 10.00 -4.41
N LYS A 334 10.74 10.78 -4.52
CA LYS A 334 11.05 11.56 -5.73
C LYS A 334 11.22 10.71 -6.98
N TYR A 335 11.67 9.45 -6.84
CA TYR A 335 11.82 8.54 -7.96
C TYR A 335 10.50 8.05 -8.57
N HIS A 336 9.36 8.26 -7.91
CA HIS A 336 8.05 8.02 -8.50
C HIS A 336 7.67 9.16 -9.46
N ALA A 337 7.74 10.40 -8.96
CA ALA A 337 7.54 11.65 -9.68
C ALA A 337 7.82 12.82 -8.74
N PHE A 338 8.12 14.00 -9.28
CA PHE A 338 8.32 15.24 -8.51
C PHE A 338 6.98 15.87 -8.11
N TRP A 339 6.08 15.07 -7.54
CA TRP A 339 4.76 15.53 -7.16
C TRP A 339 4.80 16.51 -5.99
N ARG A 340 3.87 17.48 -6.01
CA ARG A 340 3.56 18.35 -4.89
C ARG A 340 2.24 17.93 -4.27
N MET A 341 2.18 17.96 -2.96
CA MET A 341 1.08 17.48 -2.16
C MET A 341 0.49 18.58 -1.31
N TYR A 342 -0.72 18.35 -0.81
CA TYR A 342 -1.49 19.25 0.02
C TYR A 342 -2.12 18.49 1.17
N GLY A 343 -2.26 19.17 2.31
CA GLY A 343 -2.95 18.65 3.46
C GLY A 343 -4.46 18.63 3.27
N MET A 344 -5.12 17.66 3.92
CA MET A 344 -6.58 17.54 3.95
C MET A 344 -7.22 18.24 5.15
N GLY A 345 -6.48 18.46 6.23
CA GLY A 345 -7.00 19.05 7.47
C GLY A 345 -8.21 18.27 8.00
N LEU A 346 -8.06 16.96 8.18
CA LEU A 346 -9.14 16.12 8.68
C LEU A 346 -9.48 16.45 10.14
N SER A 347 -10.77 16.40 10.48
CA SER A 347 -11.22 16.61 11.87
C SER A 347 -10.71 15.51 12.79
N ASP A 348 -10.58 15.81 14.08
CA ASP A 348 -10.15 14.87 15.11
C ASP A 348 -11.05 13.63 15.18
N THR A 349 -12.34 13.79 14.92
CA THR A 349 -13.29 12.68 14.86
C THR A 349 -12.94 11.71 13.74
N VAL A 350 -12.64 12.21 12.55
CA VAL A 350 -12.26 11.41 11.39
C VAL A 350 -10.88 10.79 11.62
N LEU A 351 -9.90 11.57 12.10
CA LEU A 351 -8.56 11.07 12.42
C LEU A 351 -8.59 9.90 13.42
N LYS A 352 -9.32 10.02 14.53
CA LYS A 352 -9.45 8.92 15.52
C LYS A 352 -10.03 7.64 14.91
N LYS A 353 -11.01 7.76 14.01
CA LYS A 353 -11.57 6.59 13.32
C LYS A 353 -10.54 5.90 12.44
N ILE A 354 -9.84 6.66 11.62
CA ILE A 354 -8.85 6.16 10.66
C ILE A 354 -7.61 5.62 11.38
N TYR A 355 -7.13 6.32 12.40
CA TYR A 355 -5.92 5.96 13.11
C TYR A 355 -6.07 4.69 13.95
N TYR A 356 -7.19 4.50 14.64
CA TYR A 356 -7.30 3.33 15.52
C TYR A 356 -8.70 2.72 15.63
N ARG A 357 -9.79 3.50 15.67
CA ARG A 357 -11.12 2.95 15.99
C ARG A 357 -11.58 1.90 15.00
N ASN A 358 -11.34 2.10 13.71
CA ASN A 358 -11.72 1.13 12.69
C ASN A 358 -10.91 -0.16 12.81
N ALA A 359 -9.59 -0.07 13.03
CA ALA A 359 -8.75 -1.25 13.24
C ALA A 359 -9.16 -2.02 14.51
N LEU A 360 -9.42 -1.32 15.62
CA LEU A 360 -9.93 -1.93 16.88
C LEU A 360 -11.28 -2.65 16.70
N ARG A 361 -12.10 -2.22 15.77
CA ARG A 361 -13.39 -2.85 15.45
C ARG A 361 -13.24 -4.10 14.58
N ILE A 362 -12.28 -4.09 13.65
CA ILE A 362 -12.16 -5.09 12.59
C ILE A 362 -11.20 -6.21 12.97
N ILE A 363 -10.07 -5.87 13.61
CA ILE A 363 -9.02 -6.82 13.96
C ILE A 363 -9.26 -7.32 15.38
N PRO A 364 -9.40 -8.63 15.59
CA PRO A 364 -9.67 -9.18 16.90
C PRO A 364 -8.46 -9.04 17.87
N ASN A 365 -8.75 -9.01 19.17
CA ASN A 365 -7.78 -9.07 20.27
C ASN A 365 -6.74 -7.94 20.31
N LEU A 366 -7.01 -6.79 19.69
CA LEU A 366 -6.18 -5.61 19.87
C LEU A 366 -6.41 -4.98 21.24
N ASP A 367 -5.34 -4.49 21.86
CA ASP A 367 -5.40 -3.82 23.16
C ASP A 367 -5.98 -2.41 23.03
N LYS A 368 -7.22 -2.25 23.48
CA LYS A 368 -7.94 -0.98 23.42
C LYS A 368 -7.40 0.06 24.43
N THR A 369 -6.71 -0.39 25.47
CA THR A 369 -6.21 0.49 26.55
C THR A 369 -5.07 1.40 26.08
N LEU A 370 -4.45 1.09 24.94
CA LEU A 370 -3.42 1.90 24.32
C LEU A 370 -3.94 3.16 23.59
N PHE A 371 -5.26 3.32 23.53
CA PHE A 371 -5.92 4.37 22.74
C PHE A 371 -6.89 5.18 23.59
N PRO A 372 -7.00 6.50 23.36
CA PRO A 372 -7.98 7.33 24.06
C PRO A 372 -9.43 6.95 23.66
N GLU A 373 -10.36 7.15 24.57
CA GLU A 373 -11.80 6.92 24.37
C GLU A 373 -12.42 7.80 23.25
#